data_d27986db6bc2bee54ecef3104140fe01
#
_entry.id   d27986db6bc2bee54ecef3104140fe01
#
_cell.length_a   1.000
_cell.length_b   1.000
_cell.length_c   1.000
_cell.angle_alpha   90.00
_cell.angle_beta   90.00
_cell.angle_gamma   90.00
#
_symmetry.space_group_name_H-M   'P 1'
#
loop_
_entity.id
_entity.type
_entity.pdbx_description
1 polymer ?
#
loop_
_entity_poly.entity_id
_entity_poly.type
_entity_poly.pdbx_seq_one_letter_code
_entity_poly.pdbx_strand_id
1 'polypeptide(L)'
;WGVPQWSDDQDTNGDSWALGAQYWAENPHKPGYEARFGILLDMVGGTGARFYQEGFSKQYALNIVDKVWKAAEVAGYESLFPKSEGGYITDDHGPVNEKARIPTIDIIAYYPNCQQSSFGPTWHTVTDTMDNIDKNSLKAVGQTVIQVLFSEK
;
A
#
# COMPACT_ATOMS: atom_id res chain seq x y z
N TRP A 1 3.97 -9.90 7.16
CA TRP A 1 4.26 -9.59 8.57
C TRP A 1 5.77 -9.76 8.76
N GLY A 2 6.49 -8.65 8.99
CA GLY A 2 7.91 -8.67 9.29
C GLY A 2 8.18 -9.02 10.76
N VAL A 3 9.45 -9.21 11.11
CA VAL A 3 9.87 -9.36 12.51
C VAL A 3 9.59 -8.06 13.29
N PRO A 4 9.20 -8.15 14.56
CA PRO A 4 9.01 -6.96 15.38
C PRO A 4 10.29 -6.11 15.45
N GLN A 5 10.16 -4.80 15.28
CA GLN A 5 11.30 -3.85 15.30
C GLN A 5 12.09 -3.77 16.60
N TRP A 6 11.67 -4.47 17.65
CA TRP A 6 12.39 -4.52 18.94
C TRP A 6 13.33 -5.72 19.10
N SER A 7 13.56 -6.52 18.07
CA SER A 7 14.69 -7.45 18.10
C SER A 7 15.96 -6.63 17.92
N ASP A 8 16.81 -6.57 18.95
CA ASP A 8 18.14 -5.95 18.92
C ASP A 8 19.11 -6.62 17.94
N ASP A 9 18.67 -7.63 17.24
CA ASP A 9 19.41 -8.23 16.15
C ASP A 9 19.41 -7.24 14.97
N GLN A 10 20.54 -6.60 14.81
CA GLN A 10 20.89 -5.81 13.65
C GLN A 10 20.83 -6.69 12.40
N ASP A 11 19.66 -6.97 11.92
CA ASP A 11 19.48 -7.50 10.58
C ASP A 11 19.76 -6.36 9.60
N THR A 12 21.06 -6.19 9.33
CA THR A 12 21.58 -5.12 8.48
C THR A 12 21.25 -5.31 7.01
N ASN A 13 20.57 -6.41 6.64
CA ASN A 13 20.36 -6.78 5.24
C ASN A 13 18.93 -6.48 4.74
N GLY A 14 17.98 -6.10 5.58
CA GLY A 14 16.59 -5.88 5.15
C GLY A 14 15.87 -7.17 4.71
N ASP A 15 16.54 -8.32 4.78
CA ASP A 15 16.02 -9.61 4.29
C ASP A 15 14.90 -10.18 5.17
N SER A 16 14.74 -9.64 6.38
CA SER A 16 13.71 -10.07 7.33
C SER A 16 12.36 -9.34 7.19
N TRP A 17 12.27 -8.34 6.33
CA TRP A 17 11.04 -7.59 6.10
C TRP A 17 10.16 -8.24 5.04
N ALA A 18 8.83 -8.16 5.21
CA ALA A 18 7.85 -8.67 4.24
C ALA A 18 8.05 -10.15 3.88
N LEU A 19 8.43 -11.01 4.85
CA LEU A 19 8.76 -12.42 4.61
C LEU A 19 7.65 -13.21 3.94
N GLY A 20 6.39 -12.90 4.27
CA GLY A 20 5.22 -13.52 3.64
C GLY A 20 5.13 -13.20 2.16
N ALA A 21 5.30 -11.94 1.79
CA ALA A 21 5.29 -11.51 0.40
C ALA A 21 6.50 -12.05 -0.38
N GLN A 22 7.68 -12.08 0.25
CA GLN A 22 8.87 -12.70 -0.34
C GLN A 22 8.63 -14.16 -0.67
N TYR A 23 8.13 -14.94 0.32
CA TYR A 23 7.83 -16.35 0.11
C TYR A 23 6.77 -16.56 -0.97
N TRP A 24 5.67 -15.80 -0.93
CA TRP A 24 4.61 -15.91 -1.94
C TRP A 24 5.09 -15.55 -3.35
N ALA A 25 5.92 -14.53 -3.47
CA ALA A 25 6.46 -14.10 -4.76
C ALA A 25 7.34 -15.18 -5.43
N GLU A 26 8.02 -15.99 -4.63
CA GLU A 26 8.84 -17.13 -5.09
C GLU A 26 8.04 -18.43 -5.19
N ASN A 27 6.98 -18.59 -4.39
CA ASN A 27 6.17 -19.79 -4.27
C ASN A 27 4.67 -19.44 -4.38
N PRO A 28 4.19 -18.97 -5.55
CA PRO A 28 2.80 -18.61 -5.69
C PRO A 28 1.89 -19.81 -5.45
N HIS A 29 0.72 -19.55 -4.90
CA HIS A 29 -0.29 -20.56 -4.54
C HIS A 29 -0.75 -21.43 -5.71
N LYS A 30 -0.44 -21.02 -6.94
CA LYS A 30 -0.76 -21.75 -8.16
C LYS A 30 0.47 -21.72 -9.08
N PRO A 31 0.97 -22.86 -9.57
CA PRO A 31 2.06 -22.89 -10.53
C PRO A 31 1.75 -22.07 -11.78
N GLY A 32 2.69 -21.24 -12.22
CA GLY A 32 2.48 -20.37 -13.39
C GLY A 32 1.43 -19.26 -13.16
N TYR A 33 1.23 -18.84 -11.91
CA TYR A 33 0.32 -17.74 -11.60
C TYR A 33 0.78 -16.46 -12.29
N GLU A 34 -0.13 -15.87 -13.04
CA GLU A 34 0.08 -14.58 -13.71
C GLU A 34 -1.05 -13.61 -13.31
N ALA A 35 -0.69 -12.36 -13.08
CA ALA A 35 -1.64 -11.28 -12.86
C ALA A 35 -1.24 -10.08 -13.73
N ARG A 36 -2.23 -9.34 -14.22
CA ARG A 36 -1.96 -8.12 -15.00
C ARG A 36 -1.34 -7.03 -14.14
N PHE A 37 -1.74 -6.94 -12.90
CA PHE A 37 -1.20 -6.05 -11.87
C PHE A 37 -1.67 -6.46 -10.48
N GLY A 38 -1.06 -5.88 -9.44
CA GLY A 38 -1.47 -5.98 -8.05
C GLY A 38 -1.78 -4.62 -7.43
N ILE A 39 -2.61 -4.61 -6.41
CA ILE A 39 -2.87 -3.45 -5.56
C ILE A 39 -2.76 -3.94 -4.12
N LEU A 40 -1.72 -3.48 -3.42
CA LEU A 40 -1.62 -3.62 -1.97
C LEU A 40 -2.50 -2.55 -1.31
N LEU A 41 -3.17 -2.92 -0.25
CA LEU A 41 -3.96 -2.02 0.59
C LEU A 41 -3.38 -2.07 2.00
N ASP A 42 -2.60 -1.07 2.38
CA ASP A 42 -2.05 -0.98 3.71
C ASP A 42 -2.50 0.28 4.44
N MET A 43 -2.89 0.14 5.71
CA MET A 43 -3.31 1.24 6.59
C MET A 43 -4.39 2.16 5.99
N VAL A 44 -5.30 1.59 5.19
CA VAL A 44 -6.31 2.36 4.42
C VAL A 44 -7.51 2.85 5.23
N GLY A 45 -7.56 2.53 6.52
CA GLY A 45 -8.68 2.88 7.41
C GLY A 45 -8.39 3.98 8.42
N GLY A 46 -7.22 4.61 8.40
CA GLY A 46 -6.86 5.62 9.39
C GLY A 46 -7.68 6.89 9.29
N THR A 47 -7.97 7.50 10.44
CA THR A 47 -8.64 8.81 10.50
C THR A 47 -7.76 9.88 9.86
N GLY A 48 -8.34 10.66 8.94
CA GLY A 48 -7.62 11.71 8.21
C GLY A 48 -6.64 11.21 7.17
N ALA A 49 -6.73 9.92 6.80
CA ALA A 49 -5.88 9.32 5.79
C ALA A 49 -5.96 10.04 4.45
N ARG A 50 -4.81 10.24 3.82
CA ARG A 50 -4.68 10.63 2.42
C ARG A 50 -3.68 9.72 1.76
N PHE A 51 -3.98 9.31 0.54
CA PHE A 51 -3.20 8.34 -0.23
C PHE A 51 -2.41 9.08 -1.30
N TYR A 52 -1.14 9.34 -1.01
CA TYR A 52 -0.21 9.96 -1.95
C TYR A 52 0.36 8.90 -2.89
N GLN A 53 0.87 9.31 -4.04
CA GLN A 53 1.52 8.39 -4.97
C GLN A 53 2.85 7.91 -4.40
N GLU A 54 2.89 6.69 -3.89
CA GLU A 54 4.06 6.08 -3.27
C GLU A 54 5.19 5.88 -4.30
N GLY A 55 6.44 6.08 -3.88
CA GLY A 55 7.60 6.18 -4.76
C GLY A 55 7.94 4.91 -5.52
N PHE A 56 8.00 3.74 -4.85
CA PHE A 56 8.26 2.47 -5.53
C PHE A 56 7.09 2.05 -6.43
N SER A 57 5.85 2.32 -6.02
CA SER A 57 4.67 2.12 -6.88
C SER A 57 4.79 2.87 -8.19
N LYS A 58 5.26 4.13 -8.15
CA LYS A 58 5.53 4.92 -9.37
C LYS A 58 6.69 4.33 -10.18
N GLN A 59 7.73 3.86 -9.51
CA GLN A 59 8.90 3.30 -10.17
C GLN A 59 8.57 2.01 -10.91
N TYR A 60 7.80 1.11 -10.30
CA TYR A 60 7.51 -0.21 -10.85
C TYR A 60 6.25 -0.25 -11.72
N ALA A 61 5.23 0.56 -11.41
CA ALA A 61 3.89 0.41 -11.96
C ALA A 61 3.15 1.76 -12.14
N LEU A 62 3.82 2.78 -12.70
CA LEU A 62 3.26 4.13 -12.87
C LEU A 62 1.90 4.13 -13.59
N ASN A 63 1.74 3.29 -14.61
CA ASN A 63 0.48 3.17 -15.35
C ASN A 63 -0.67 2.65 -14.48
N ILE A 64 -0.37 1.85 -13.45
CA ILE A 64 -1.38 1.37 -12.49
C ILE A 64 -1.67 2.45 -11.46
N VAL A 65 -0.66 3.21 -11.01
CA VAL A 65 -0.86 4.40 -10.17
C VAL A 65 -1.82 5.37 -10.88
N ASP A 66 -1.55 5.74 -12.13
CA ASP A 66 -2.39 6.64 -12.90
C ASP A 66 -3.82 6.11 -13.04
N LYS A 67 -3.98 4.80 -13.31
CA LYS A 67 -5.27 4.13 -13.41
C LYS A 67 -6.07 4.25 -12.11
N VAL A 68 -5.44 3.96 -10.97
CA VAL A 68 -6.10 3.98 -9.65
C VAL A 68 -6.46 5.41 -9.22
N TRP A 69 -5.56 6.37 -9.39
CA TRP A 69 -5.85 7.77 -9.08
C TRP A 69 -6.94 8.35 -9.98
N LYS A 70 -6.98 7.94 -11.25
CA LYS A 70 -8.09 8.29 -12.14
C LYS A 70 -9.42 7.65 -11.71
N ALA A 71 -9.39 6.40 -11.26
CA ALA A 71 -10.58 5.74 -10.73
C ALA A 71 -11.09 6.41 -9.45
N ALA A 72 -10.19 6.87 -8.57
CA ALA A 72 -10.56 7.64 -7.38
C ALA A 72 -11.25 8.97 -7.76
N GLU A 73 -10.73 9.68 -8.77
CA GLU A 73 -11.36 10.89 -9.32
C GLU A 73 -12.77 10.61 -9.84
N VAL A 74 -12.94 9.56 -10.66
CA VAL A 74 -14.24 9.14 -11.20
C VAL A 74 -15.22 8.76 -10.09
N ALA A 75 -14.73 8.11 -9.03
CA ALA A 75 -15.54 7.74 -7.86
C ALA A 75 -15.81 8.91 -6.90
N GLY A 76 -15.27 10.12 -7.14
CA GLY A 76 -15.50 11.33 -6.34
C GLY A 76 -14.59 11.42 -5.10
N TYR A 77 -13.46 10.73 -5.07
CA TYR A 77 -12.53 10.70 -3.94
C TYR A 77 -11.17 11.36 -4.22
N GLU A 78 -11.07 12.21 -5.21
CA GLU A 78 -9.84 12.91 -5.60
C GLU A 78 -9.15 13.65 -4.44
N SER A 79 -9.93 14.17 -3.49
CA SER A 79 -9.39 14.86 -2.32
C SER A 79 -8.62 13.95 -1.36
N LEU A 80 -8.93 12.65 -1.36
CA LEU A 80 -8.23 11.63 -0.57
C LEU A 80 -7.06 11.01 -1.35
N PHE A 81 -7.05 11.14 -2.68
CA PHE A 81 -6.02 10.64 -3.58
C PHE A 81 -5.31 11.79 -4.31
N PRO A 82 -4.55 12.65 -3.60
CA PRO A 82 -3.83 13.75 -4.23
C PRO A 82 -2.79 13.20 -5.23
N LYS A 83 -2.64 13.89 -6.38
CA LYS A 83 -1.64 13.56 -7.40
C LYS A 83 -0.25 14.08 -7.03
N SER A 84 0.08 14.01 -5.75
CA SER A 84 1.37 14.40 -5.21
C SER A 84 2.16 13.17 -4.81
N GLU A 85 3.47 13.29 -4.84
CA GLU A 85 4.38 12.22 -4.47
C GLU A 85 4.39 12.01 -2.96
N GLY A 86 4.30 10.75 -2.55
CA GLY A 86 4.55 10.29 -1.19
C GLY A 86 6.01 9.87 -0.98
N GLY A 87 6.30 9.24 0.14
CA GLY A 87 7.61 8.65 0.39
C GLY A 87 7.85 7.37 -0.41
N TYR A 88 9.10 6.87 -0.35
CA TYR A 88 9.44 5.51 -0.75
C TYR A 88 9.25 4.60 0.45
N ILE A 89 8.42 3.58 0.30
CA ILE A 89 8.01 2.72 1.40
C ILE A 89 8.36 1.27 1.07
N THR A 90 9.15 0.63 1.95
CA THR A 90 9.44 -0.79 1.84
C THR A 90 8.26 -1.57 2.42
N ASP A 91 7.53 -2.27 1.56
CA ASP A 91 6.34 -3.04 1.93
C ASP A 91 6.17 -4.27 1.01
N ASP A 92 5.11 -5.04 1.23
CA ASP A 92 4.79 -6.30 0.54
C ASP A 92 4.76 -6.18 -0.99
N HIS A 93 4.45 -5.01 -1.55
CA HIS A 93 4.48 -4.78 -3.00
C HIS A 93 5.89 -4.87 -3.60
N GLY A 94 6.94 -4.58 -2.81
CA GLY A 94 8.34 -4.66 -3.27
C GLY A 94 8.69 -6.06 -3.80
N PRO A 95 8.67 -7.11 -2.96
CA PRO A 95 8.93 -8.49 -3.40
C PRO A 95 8.04 -8.96 -4.55
N VAL A 96 6.79 -8.54 -4.59
CA VAL A 96 5.86 -8.89 -5.69
C VAL A 96 6.33 -8.30 -7.01
N ASN A 97 6.78 -7.03 -7.02
CA ASN A 97 7.37 -6.41 -8.20
C ASN A 97 8.69 -7.08 -8.61
N GLU A 98 9.60 -7.28 -7.67
CA GLU A 98 10.97 -7.68 -7.94
C GLU A 98 11.10 -9.16 -8.28
N LYS A 99 10.41 -10.03 -7.54
CA LYS A 99 10.53 -11.49 -7.64
C LYS A 99 9.42 -12.10 -8.50
N ALA A 100 8.16 -11.78 -8.23
CA ALA A 100 7.03 -12.29 -9.02
C ALA A 100 6.84 -11.55 -10.35
N ARG A 101 7.46 -10.37 -10.53
CA ARG A 101 7.38 -9.52 -11.72
C ARG A 101 5.95 -9.12 -12.09
N ILE A 102 5.09 -8.97 -11.09
CA ILE A 102 3.73 -8.48 -11.22
C ILE A 102 3.74 -6.99 -10.89
N PRO A 103 3.42 -6.08 -11.82
CA PRO A 103 3.36 -4.64 -11.55
C PRO A 103 2.37 -4.37 -10.41
N THR A 104 2.86 -4.00 -9.25
CA THR A 104 2.06 -3.86 -8.03
C THR A 104 2.30 -2.51 -7.40
N ILE A 105 1.22 -1.84 -7.04
CA ILE A 105 1.24 -0.57 -6.31
C ILE A 105 0.80 -0.77 -4.87
N ASP A 106 1.17 0.18 -4.03
CA ASP A 106 0.71 0.29 -2.66
C ASP A 106 -0.20 1.52 -2.50
N ILE A 107 -1.42 1.29 -2.01
CA ILE A 107 -2.30 2.35 -1.53
C ILE A 107 -2.12 2.40 -0.02
N ILE A 108 -1.29 3.32 0.43
CA ILE A 108 -0.95 3.50 1.84
C ILE A 108 -1.20 4.94 2.28
N ALA A 109 -1.67 5.09 3.52
CA ALA A 109 -1.89 6.41 4.09
C ALA A 109 -0.55 7.13 4.37
N TYR A 110 -0.48 8.41 4.02
CA TYR A 110 0.68 9.25 4.28
C TYR A 110 0.28 10.52 5.01
N TYR A 111 0.96 10.81 6.13
CA TYR A 111 0.67 11.93 7.02
C TYR A 111 1.90 12.85 7.09
N PRO A 112 2.12 13.73 6.10
CA PRO A 112 3.36 14.51 5.98
C PRO A 112 3.63 15.46 7.15
N ASN A 113 2.59 15.83 7.90
CA ASN A 113 2.69 16.76 9.04
C ASN A 113 2.64 16.05 10.40
N CYS A 114 2.58 14.73 10.44
CA CYS A 114 2.59 13.98 11.69
C CYS A 114 4.02 13.88 12.24
N GLN A 115 4.23 14.38 13.45
CA GLN A 115 5.55 14.37 14.08
C GLN A 115 6.00 12.98 14.56
N GLN A 116 5.05 12.10 14.87
CA GLN A 116 5.34 10.75 15.35
C GLN A 116 5.81 9.83 14.23
N SER A 117 5.11 9.84 13.12
CA SER A 117 5.42 9.02 11.96
C SER A 117 4.69 9.52 10.73
N SER A 118 5.31 9.42 9.56
CA SER A 118 4.63 9.63 8.28
C SER A 118 3.49 8.64 8.02
N PHE A 119 3.43 7.54 8.77
CA PHE A 119 2.35 6.56 8.76
C PHE A 119 1.17 6.92 9.69
N GLY A 120 1.27 8.05 10.39
CA GLY A 120 0.23 8.55 11.28
C GLY A 120 0.50 8.27 12.77
N PRO A 121 -0.33 8.84 13.66
CA PRO A 121 -0.07 8.84 15.11
C PRO A 121 -0.33 7.49 15.78
N THR A 122 -1.04 6.58 15.14
CA THR A 122 -1.40 5.27 15.71
C THR A 122 -0.46 4.15 15.28
N TRP A 123 0.37 4.40 14.25
CA TRP A 123 1.24 3.39 13.68
C TRP A 123 2.19 2.79 14.73
N HIS A 124 2.14 1.46 14.87
CA HIS A 124 2.92 0.67 15.85
C HIS A 124 2.73 1.12 17.30
N THR A 125 1.55 1.57 17.67
CA THR A 125 1.21 1.98 19.04
C THR A 125 0.03 1.18 19.60
N VAL A 126 -0.14 1.24 20.92
CA VAL A 126 -1.30 0.64 21.62
C VAL A 126 -2.62 1.35 21.30
N THR A 127 -2.55 2.52 20.64
CA THR A 127 -3.73 3.27 20.21
C THR A 127 -4.21 2.89 18.81
N ASP A 128 -3.55 1.94 18.16
CA ASP A 128 -4.05 1.34 16.91
C ASP A 128 -5.21 0.39 17.21
N THR A 129 -6.37 0.99 17.36
CA THR A 129 -7.61 0.34 17.76
C THR A 129 -8.75 0.67 16.81
N MET A 130 -9.84 -0.07 16.92
CA MET A 130 -11.05 0.16 16.09
C MET A 130 -11.63 1.56 16.23
N ASP A 131 -11.39 2.25 17.36
CA ASP A 131 -11.88 3.62 17.58
C ASP A 131 -11.17 4.65 16.67
N ASN A 132 -10.00 4.30 16.15
CA ASN A 132 -9.21 5.11 15.23
C ASN A 132 -9.42 4.73 13.75
N ILE A 133 -10.39 3.86 13.47
CA ILE A 133 -10.75 3.49 12.09
C ILE A 133 -11.87 4.41 11.57
N ASP A 134 -11.60 5.07 10.46
CA ASP A 134 -12.58 5.86 9.71
C ASP A 134 -13.21 5.03 8.59
N LYS A 135 -14.49 4.76 8.71
CA LYS A 135 -15.26 4.03 7.70
C LYS A 135 -15.34 4.76 6.35
N ASN A 136 -15.20 6.09 6.34
CA ASN A 136 -15.20 6.87 5.10
C ASN A 136 -13.89 6.65 4.33
N SER A 137 -12.75 6.58 5.02
CA SER A 137 -11.47 6.22 4.39
C SER A 137 -11.54 4.82 3.77
N LEU A 138 -12.01 3.83 4.52
CA LEU A 138 -12.21 2.46 4.01
C LEU A 138 -13.16 2.42 2.81
N LYS A 139 -14.28 3.17 2.88
CA LYS A 139 -15.24 3.27 1.78
C LYS A 139 -14.62 3.88 0.53
N ALA A 140 -13.86 4.96 0.69
CA ALA A 140 -13.23 5.64 -0.43
C ALA A 140 -12.26 4.72 -1.19
N VAL A 141 -11.41 4.00 -0.45
CA VAL A 141 -10.48 3.02 -1.04
C VAL A 141 -11.25 1.87 -1.69
N GLY A 142 -12.21 1.28 -0.99
CA GLY A 142 -13.02 0.19 -1.52
C GLY A 142 -13.75 0.56 -2.82
N GLN A 143 -14.38 1.73 -2.88
CA GLN A 143 -15.06 2.19 -4.09
C GLN A 143 -14.09 2.51 -5.22
N THR A 144 -12.93 3.05 -4.92
CA THR A 144 -11.86 3.27 -5.91
C THR A 144 -11.39 1.96 -6.53
N VAL A 145 -11.11 0.95 -5.70
CA VAL A 145 -10.69 -0.38 -6.18
C VAL A 145 -11.81 -1.05 -7.00
N ILE A 146 -13.05 -0.97 -6.55
CA ILE A 146 -14.20 -1.47 -7.34
C ILE A 146 -14.27 -0.77 -8.69
N GLN A 147 -14.11 0.55 -8.74
CA GLN A 147 -14.09 1.30 -10.00
C GLN A 147 -12.98 0.81 -10.94
N VAL A 148 -11.78 0.51 -10.41
CA VAL A 148 -10.69 -0.08 -11.19
C VAL A 148 -11.13 -1.43 -11.76
N LEU A 149 -11.59 -2.36 -10.91
CA LEU A 149 -11.94 -3.73 -11.30
C LEU A 149 -13.03 -3.77 -12.38
N PHE A 150 -14.07 -2.94 -12.25
CA PHE A 150 -15.15 -2.88 -13.22
C PHE A 150 -14.79 -2.12 -14.51
N SER A 151 -13.70 -1.36 -14.52
CA SER A 151 -13.18 -0.71 -15.73
C SER A 151 -12.22 -1.59 -16.55
N GLU A 152 -11.76 -2.70 -15.98
CA GLU A 152 -10.91 -3.67 -16.69
C GLU A 152 -11.71 -4.45 -17.74
N LYS A 153 -11.18 -4.46 -18.97
CA LYS A 153 -11.77 -5.16 -20.13
C LYS A 153 -10.90 -6.34 -20.54
#